data_87b42439070ba71c6d689e1ea24a4e82
#
_entry.id   87b42439070ba71c6d689e1ea24a4e82
#
_cell.length_a   1.000
_cell.length_b   1.000
_cell.length_c   1.000
_cell.angle_alpha   90.00
_cell.angle_beta   90.00
_cell.angle_gamma   90.00
#
_symmetry.space_group_name_H-M   'P 1'
#
loop_
_entity.id
_entity.type
_entity.pdbx_description
1 polymer ?
#
loop_
_entity_poly.entity_id
_entity_poly.type
_entity_poly.pdbx_seq_one_letter_code
_entity_poly.pdbx_strand_id
1 'polypeptide(L)'
;MSTMNTYTGKQFDPMLMTEEDVSLRDIAHALSLLCRGGGQVTYFYSVGQHSVNCAREAKARGWSGRLVLACLLHDASEAYLSDIIRPVKEHLQGYREIESQIMQVIFEKFGLGDLTAEENRCWKQIDNEILSNEMPAMLNGRMPIEKVKIYSEPDL
;
A
#
# COMPACT_ATOMS: atom_id res chain seq x y z
N MET A 1 27.13 -3.27 -7.57
CA MET A 1 25.75 -2.77 -7.71
C MET A 1 24.80 -3.90 -7.32
N SER A 2 23.87 -3.64 -6.42
CA SER A 2 22.94 -4.66 -5.94
C SER A 2 21.65 -4.56 -6.71
N THR A 3 21.21 -5.65 -7.35
CA THR A 3 19.95 -5.68 -8.12
C THR A 3 18.97 -6.66 -7.53
N MET A 4 17.68 -6.34 -7.63
CA MET A 4 16.61 -7.29 -7.34
C MET A 4 16.07 -7.92 -8.62
N ASN A 5 15.45 -9.09 -8.47
CA ASN A 5 14.69 -9.72 -9.54
C ASN A 5 13.21 -9.65 -9.21
N THR A 6 12.39 -9.40 -10.23
CA THR A 6 10.92 -9.33 -10.07
C THR A 6 10.25 -10.59 -10.61
N TYR A 7 8.97 -10.74 -10.31
CA TYR A 7 8.14 -11.87 -10.76
C TYR A 7 8.10 -11.99 -12.30
N THR A 8 8.08 -10.88 -13.03
CA THR A 8 8.09 -10.90 -14.50
C THR A 8 9.49 -11.04 -15.10
N GLY A 9 10.53 -11.16 -14.27
CA GLY A 9 11.90 -11.37 -14.71
C GLY A 9 12.67 -10.08 -14.98
N LYS A 10 12.18 -8.92 -14.56
CA LYS A 10 12.97 -7.68 -14.60
C LYS A 10 14.08 -7.72 -13.56
N GLN A 11 15.20 -7.07 -13.88
CA GLN A 11 16.33 -6.94 -12.98
C GLN A 11 16.79 -5.48 -12.95
N PHE A 12 16.80 -4.87 -11.79
CA PHE A 12 17.20 -3.47 -11.61
C PHE A 12 17.61 -3.20 -10.15
N ASP A 13 18.28 -2.07 -9.93
CA ASP A 13 18.54 -1.54 -8.59
C ASP A 13 17.34 -0.70 -8.14
N PRO A 14 16.62 -1.06 -7.06
CA PRO A 14 15.45 -0.30 -6.59
C PRO A 14 15.78 1.15 -6.24
N MET A 15 17.02 1.44 -5.88
CA MET A 15 17.46 2.81 -5.57
C MET A 15 17.63 3.70 -6.82
N LEU A 16 17.68 3.09 -7.99
CA LEU A 16 17.78 3.75 -9.30
C LEU A 16 16.58 3.49 -10.20
N MET A 17 15.47 3.08 -9.59
CA MET A 17 14.23 2.68 -10.28
C MET A 17 13.69 3.81 -11.16
N THR A 18 13.25 3.43 -12.36
CA THR A 18 12.60 4.31 -13.34
C THR A 18 11.19 3.80 -13.67
N GLU A 19 10.39 4.59 -14.38
CA GLU A 19 9.05 4.17 -14.81
C GLU A 19 9.05 2.89 -15.68
N GLU A 20 10.15 2.63 -16.39
CA GLU A 20 10.30 1.42 -17.23
C GLU A 20 10.43 0.15 -16.39
N ASP A 21 10.90 0.29 -15.14
CA ASP A 21 11.04 -0.82 -14.20
C ASP A 21 9.70 -1.19 -13.55
N VAL A 22 8.76 -0.25 -13.50
CA VAL A 22 7.43 -0.45 -12.89
C VAL A 22 6.59 -1.40 -13.72
N SER A 23 6.12 -2.47 -13.08
CA SER A 23 5.18 -3.44 -13.66
C SER A 23 4.00 -3.63 -12.73
N LEU A 24 2.80 -3.34 -13.21
CA LEU A 24 1.58 -3.58 -12.43
C LEU A 24 1.45 -5.06 -12.05
N ARG A 25 1.87 -5.96 -12.93
CA ARG A 25 1.84 -7.41 -12.67
C ARG A 25 2.78 -7.80 -11.56
N ASP A 26 3.99 -7.23 -11.50
CA ASP A 26 4.93 -7.45 -10.41
C ASP A 26 4.38 -6.93 -9.09
N ILE A 27 3.82 -5.69 -9.10
CA ILE A 27 3.22 -5.08 -7.92
C ILE A 27 2.06 -5.95 -7.41
N ALA A 28 1.10 -6.28 -8.25
CA ALA A 28 -0.06 -7.06 -7.85
C ALA A 28 0.34 -8.44 -7.29
N HIS A 29 1.29 -9.12 -7.94
CA HIS A 29 1.78 -10.42 -7.50
C HIS A 29 2.47 -10.31 -6.13
N ALA A 30 3.42 -9.40 -5.99
CA ALA A 30 4.16 -9.24 -4.74
C ALA A 30 3.25 -8.84 -3.58
N LEU A 31 2.37 -7.84 -3.77
CA LEU A 31 1.43 -7.42 -2.71
C LEU A 31 0.45 -8.53 -2.31
N SER A 32 0.11 -9.44 -3.23
CA SER A 32 -0.76 -10.59 -2.91
C SER A 32 -0.08 -11.63 -2.00
N LEU A 33 1.25 -11.64 -1.95
CA LEU A 33 2.04 -12.58 -1.14
C LEU A 33 2.61 -11.96 0.14
N LEU A 34 2.57 -10.63 0.29
CA LEU A 34 3.01 -9.95 1.49
C LEU A 34 1.92 -9.95 2.55
N CYS A 35 2.18 -10.58 3.70
CA CYS A 35 1.27 -10.56 4.83
C CYS A 35 1.34 -9.22 5.56
N ARG A 36 0.19 -8.63 5.88
CA ARG A 36 0.08 -7.41 6.70
C ARG A 36 0.69 -7.59 8.09
N GLY A 37 1.17 -6.48 8.66
CA GLY A 37 1.64 -6.44 10.05
C GLY A 37 2.86 -7.32 10.32
N GLY A 38 3.67 -7.61 9.32
CA GLY A 38 4.83 -8.49 9.48
C GLY A 38 4.46 -9.93 9.88
N GLY A 39 3.24 -10.38 9.58
CA GLY A 39 2.74 -11.69 9.96
C GLY A 39 2.21 -11.78 11.40
N GLN A 40 2.20 -10.69 12.17
CA GLN A 40 1.65 -10.64 13.54
C GLN A 40 0.10 -10.56 13.53
N VAL A 41 -0.50 -11.45 12.77
CA VAL A 41 -1.95 -11.56 12.57
C VAL A 41 -2.39 -13.01 12.74
N THR A 42 -3.68 -13.25 12.94
CA THR A 42 -4.19 -14.60 13.22
C THR A 42 -4.45 -15.45 12.00
N TYR A 43 -4.46 -14.84 10.82
CA TYR A 43 -4.59 -15.50 9.52
C TYR A 43 -3.87 -14.67 8.46
N PHE A 44 -3.60 -15.28 7.30
CA PHE A 44 -2.96 -14.56 6.21
C PHE A 44 -3.91 -13.48 5.65
N TYR A 45 -3.43 -12.25 5.67
CA TYR A 45 -4.11 -11.08 5.12
C TYR A 45 -3.10 -10.25 4.34
N SER A 46 -3.29 -10.16 3.03
CA SER A 46 -2.27 -9.55 2.17
C SER A 46 -2.33 -8.03 2.11
N VAL A 47 -1.21 -7.41 1.81
CA VAL A 47 -1.13 -5.98 1.46
C VAL A 47 -2.01 -5.70 0.23
N GLY A 48 -2.05 -6.60 -0.74
CA GLY A 48 -2.92 -6.48 -1.91
C GLY A 48 -4.40 -6.43 -1.55
N GLN A 49 -4.86 -7.25 -0.61
CA GLN A 49 -6.24 -7.23 -0.12
C GLN A 49 -6.58 -5.91 0.57
N HIS A 50 -5.69 -5.40 1.42
CA HIS A 50 -5.82 -4.07 2.02
C HIS A 50 -5.95 -2.97 0.95
N SER A 51 -5.08 -2.97 -0.04
CA SER A 51 -5.10 -1.99 -1.14
C SER A 51 -6.42 -2.00 -1.92
N VAL A 52 -6.96 -3.20 -2.20
CA VAL A 52 -8.27 -3.35 -2.84
C VAL A 52 -9.39 -2.82 -1.96
N ASN A 53 -9.37 -3.09 -0.66
CA ASN A 53 -10.35 -2.57 0.28
C ASN A 53 -10.30 -1.03 0.37
N CYS A 54 -9.12 -0.42 0.36
CA CYS A 54 -8.96 1.03 0.29
C CYS A 54 -9.57 1.62 -0.99
N ALA A 55 -9.33 0.99 -2.14
CA ALA A 55 -9.90 1.43 -3.42
C ALA A 55 -11.43 1.28 -3.45
N ARG A 56 -11.96 0.20 -2.91
CA ARG A 56 -13.43 -0.01 -2.78
C ARG A 56 -14.07 1.05 -1.90
N GLU A 57 -13.43 1.42 -0.81
CA GLU A 57 -13.91 2.48 0.07
C GLU A 57 -13.95 3.84 -0.63
N ALA A 58 -12.88 4.22 -1.34
CA ALA A 58 -12.85 5.43 -2.14
C ALA A 58 -13.98 5.47 -3.18
N LYS A 59 -14.23 4.34 -3.85
CA LYS A 59 -15.33 4.20 -4.80
C LYS A 59 -16.70 4.32 -4.13
N ALA A 60 -16.90 3.70 -2.96
CA ALA A 60 -18.15 3.78 -2.20
C ALA A 60 -18.45 5.20 -1.73
N ARG A 61 -17.44 6.03 -1.48
CA ARG A 61 -17.57 7.46 -1.19
C ARG A 61 -17.86 8.34 -2.42
N GLY A 62 -17.88 7.76 -3.61
CA GLY A 62 -18.09 8.50 -4.85
C GLY A 62 -16.89 9.35 -5.27
N TRP A 63 -15.69 9.02 -4.80
CA TRP A 63 -14.47 9.75 -5.14
C TRP A 63 -14.05 9.52 -6.61
N SER A 64 -13.26 10.44 -7.13
CA SER A 64 -12.79 10.37 -8.52
C SER A 64 -12.01 9.08 -8.81
N GLY A 65 -12.01 8.63 -10.06
CA GLY A 65 -11.21 7.47 -10.48
C GLY A 65 -9.72 7.63 -10.17
N ARG A 66 -9.21 8.86 -10.22
CA ARG A 66 -7.85 9.22 -9.83
C ARG A 66 -7.58 8.92 -8.34
N LEU A 67 -8.49 9.28 -7.43
CA LEU A 67 -8.38 8.96 -6.01
C LEU A 67 -8.56 7.48 -5.71
N VAL A 68 -9.47 6.81 -6.42
CA VAL A 68 -9.62 5.35 -6.32
C VAL A 68 -8.31 4.65 -6.69
N LEU A 69 -7.66 5.09 -7.77
CA LEU A 69 -6.38 4.55 -8.20
C LEU A 69 -5.24 4.86 -7.19
N ALA A 70 -5.22 6.06 -6.63
CA ALA A 70 -4.26 6.42 -5.58
C ALA A 70 -4.43 5.54 -4.33
N CYS A 71 -5.67 5.26 -3.91
CA CYS A 71 -5.95 4.34 -2.81
C CYS A 71 -5.50 2.90 -3.13
N LEU A 72 -5.67 2.45 -4.38
CA LEU A 72 -5.23 1.13 -4.81
C LEU A 72 -3.71 0.99 -4.80
N LEU A 73 -2.97 2.04 -5.12
CA LEU A 73 -1.52 2.01 -5.31
C LEU A 73 -0.72 2.55 -4.12
N HIS A 74 -1.37 3.04 -3.05
CA HIS A 74 -0.66 3.76 -1.99
C HIS A 74 0.45 2.95 -1.29
N ASP A 75 0.33 1.63 -1.22
CA ASP A 75 1.32 0.72 -0.67
C ASP A 75 2.14 -0.02 -1.75
N ALA A 76 2.07 0.42 -3.01
CA ALA A 76 2.71 -0.29 -4.12
C ALA A 76 4.25 -0.37 -4.00
N SER A 77 4.89 0.56 -3.30
CA SER A 77 6.34 0.50 -3.01
C SER A 77 6.73 -0.74 -2.20
N GLU A 78 5.81 -1.31 -1.43
CA GLU A 78 6.06 -2.50 -0.63
C GLU A 78 6.33 -3.73 -1.50
N ALA A 79 5.91 -3.73 -2.77
CA ALA A 79 6.29 -4.75 -3.74
C ALA A 79 7.83 -4.85 -3.93
N TYR A 80 8.55 -3.77 -3.65
CA TYR A 80 10.00 -3.65 -3.80
C TYR A 80 10.75 -3.54 -2.47
N LEU A 81 10.08 -3.10 -1.40
CA LEU A 81 10.67 -2.83 -0.08
C LEU A 81 10.20 -3.79 1.02
N SER A 82 9.15 -4.57 0.76
CA SER A 82 8.43 -5.34 1.77
C SER A 82 7.54 -4.49 2.68
N ASP A 83 6.64 -5.15 3.45
CA ASP A 83 5.79 -4.50 4.44
C ASP A 83 6.56 -4.36 5.77
N ILE A 84 7.07 -3.18 6.02
CA ILE A 84 7.71 -2.85 7.30
C ILE A 84 6.71 -2.10 8.17
N ILE A 85 6.42 -2.64 9.34
CA ILE A 85 5.45 -2.05 10.26
C ILE A 85 5.86 -0.63 10.70
N ARG A 86 4.88 0.24 10.84
CA ARG A 86 5.07 1.66 11.14
C ARG A 86 6.02 1.94 12.30
N PRO A 87 5.93 1.26 13.47
CA PRO A 87 6.86 1.47 14.58
C PRO A 87 8.33 1.21 14.23
N VAL A 88 8.60 0.29 13.31
CA VAL A 88 9.96 0.01 12.84
C VAL A 88 10.42 1.05 11.82
N LYS A 89 9.53 1.42 10.85
CA LYS A 89 9.82 2.43 9.84
C LYS A 89 10.34 3.75 10.46
N GLU A 90 9.77 4.16 11.59
CA GLU A 90 10.11 5.40 12.26
C GLU A 90 11.55 5.43 12.79
N HIS A 91 12.14 4.27 13.01
CA HIS A 91 13.52 4.12 13.49
C HIS A 91 14.52 3.75 12.39
N LEU A 92 14.05 3.47 11.17
CA LEU A 92 14.94 3.17 10.03
C LEU A 92 15.33 4.45 9.33
N GLN A 93 16.57 4.88 9.58
CA GLN A 93 17.11 6.09 8.94
C GLN A 93 17.13 5.94 7.42
N GLY A 94 16.62 6.96 6.70
CA GLY A 94 16.58 6.98 5.24
C GLY A 94 15.46 6.16 4.60
N TYR A 95 14.72 5.34 5.36
CA TYR A 95 13.69 4.47 4.79
C TYR A 95 12.55 5.26 4.15
N ARG A 96 12.07 6.33 4.79
CA ARG A 96 10.97 7.15 4.28
C ARG A 96 11.32 7.87 2.98
N GLU A 97 12.57 8.29 2.85
CA GLU A 97 13.08 8.92 1.63
C GLU A 97 13.10 7.92 0.48
N ILE A 98 13.58 6.70 0.72
CA ILE A 98 13.59 5.61 -0.26
C ILE A 98 12.17 5.23 -0.66
N GLU A 99 11.27 5.03 0.30
CA GLU A 99 9.86 4.72 0.08
C GLU A 99 9.19 5.80 -0.79
N SER A 100 9.43 7.09 -0.46
CA SER A 100 8.88 8.23 -1.19
C SER A 100 9.40 8.30 -2.63
N GLN A 101 10.69 8.04 -2.85
CA GLN A 101 11.28 8.01 -4.20
C GLN A 101 10.66 6.92 -5.07
N ILE A 102 10.52 5.71 -4.54
CA ILE A 102 9.90 4.59 -5.26
C ILE A 102 8.41 4.88 -5.52
N MET A 103 7.68 5.40 -4.53
CA MET A 103 6.27 5.77 -4.72
C MET A 103 6.10 6.87 -5.76
N GLN A 104 7.00 7.85 -5.81
CA GLN A 104 6.98 8.91 -6.84
C GLN A 104 7.07 8.31 -8.24
N VAL A 105 8.02 7.40 -8.47
CA VAL A 105 8.18 6.72 -9.76
C VAL A 105 6.92 5.91 -10.12
N ILE A 106 6.36 5.18 -9.16
CA ILE A 106 5.13 4.40 -9.38
C ILE A 106 3.95 5.32 -9.70
N PHE A 107 3.74 6.38 -8.95
CA PHE A 107 2.65 7.32 -9.19
C PHE A 107 2.80 8.04 -10.53
N GLU A 108 4.00 8.45 -10.91
CA GLU A 108 4.27 9.03 -12.23
C GLU A 108 3.90 8.07 -13.36
N LYS A 109 4.30 6.79 -13.24
CA LYS A 109 3.95 5.75 -14.21
C LYS A 109 2.46 5.62 -14.47
N PHE A 110 1.63 5.79 -13.44
CA PHE A 110 0.17 5.64 -13.52
C PHE A 110 -0.58 6.99 -13.61
N GLY A 111 0.12 8.09 -13.91
CA GLY A 111 -0.50 9.41 -14.10
C GLY A 111 -0.93 10.09 -12.80
N LEU A 112 -0.33 9.72 -11.66
CA LEU A 112 -0.64 10.26 -10.34
C LEU A 112 0.50 11.12 -9.77
N GLY A 113 1.50 11.49 -10.57
CA GLY A 113 2.67 12.24 -10.12
C GLY A 113 2.37 13.66 -9.64
N ASP A 114 1.20 14.20 -9.97
CA ASP A 114 0.74 15.55 -9.64
C ASP A 114 -0.43 15.58 -8.65
N LEU A 115 -0.56 14.56 -7.78
CA LEU A 115 -1.56 14.55 -6.72
C LEU A 115 -1.43 15.81 -5.84
N THR A 116 -2.56 16.49 -5.61
CA THR A 116 -2.61 17.65 -4.73
C THR A 116 -2.40 17.26 -3.27
N ALA A 117 -2.09 18.24 -2.42
CA ALA A 117 -2.01 18.01 -0.97
C ALA A 117 -3.33 17.45 -0.40
N GLU A 118 -4.49 17.89 -0.93
CA GLU A 118 -5.81 17.39 -0.56
C GLU A 118 -5.98 15.91 -0.97
N GLU A 119 -5.66 15.57 -2.21
CA GLU A 119 -5.73 14.18 -2.70
C GLU A 119 -4.83 13.25 -1.90
N ASN A 120 -3.63 13.70 -1.53
CA ASN A 120 -2.73 12.95 -0.66
C ASN A 120 -3.31 12.75 0.75
N ARG A 121 -4.01 13.74 1.32
CA ARG A 121 -4.71 13.58 2.60
C ARG A 121 -5.84 12.55 2.48
N CYS A 122 -6.58 12.58 1.38
CA CYS A 122 -7.70 11.66 1.15
C CYS A 122 -7.28 10.19 1.19
N TRP A 123 -6.29 9.78 0.42
CA TRP A 123 -5.90 8.36 0.43
C TRP A 123 -5.27 7.94 1.77
N LYS A 124 -4.52 8.83 2.44
CA LYS A 124 -3.99 8.55 3.79
C LYS A 124 -5.10 8.38 4.83
N GLN A 125 -6.16 9.16 4.72
CA GLN A 125 -7.33 9.02 5.58
C GLN A 125 -7.97 7.64 5.39
N ILE A 126 -8.21 7.22 4.15
CA ILE A 126 -8.79 5.89 3.86
C ILE A 126 -7.89 4.77 4.38
N ASP A 127 -6.58 4.84 4.17
CA ASP A 127 -5.63 3.85 4.70
C ASP A 127 -5.83 3.65 6.21
N ASN A 128 -5.84 4.74 6.98
CA ASN A 128 -6.05 4.66 8.44
C ASN A 128 -7.44 4.15 8.84
N GLU A 129 -8.49 4.56 8.14
CA GLU A 129 -9.85 4.17 8.46
C GLU A 129 -10.14 2.71 8.10
N ILE A 130 -9.61 2.22 6.99
CA ILE A 130 -9.68 0.80 6.65
C ILE A 130 -8.87 -0.02 7.64
N LEU A 131 -7.66 0.41 8.00
CA LEU A 131 -6.84 -0.27 9.00
C LEU A 131 -7.58 -0.43 10.34
N SER A 132 -8.32 0.60 10.80
CA SER A 132 -9.11 0.52 12.04
C SER A 132 -10.21 -0.55 11.99
N ASN A 133 -10.70 -0.89 10.81
CA ASN A 133 -11.68 -1.96 10.59
C ASN A 133 -11.03 -3.33 10.38
N GLU A 134 -9.84 -3.37 9.79
CA GLU A 134 -9.08 -4.60 9.55
C GLU A 134 -8.46 -5.16 10.83
N MET A 135 -7.87 -4.31 11.67
CA MET A 135 -7.13 -4.73 12.86
C MET A 135 -7.93 -5.60 13.83
N PRO A 136 -9.20 -5.28 14.17
CA PRO A 136 -10.00 -6.15 15.03
C PRO A 136 -10.22 -7.55 14.45
N ALA A 137 -10.40 -7.65 13.13
CA ALA A 137 -10.56 -8.94 12.45
C ALA A 137 -9.22 -9.70 12.40
N MET A 138 -8.14 -9.06 11.96
CA MET A 138 -6.82 -9.69 11.84
C MET A 138 -6.26 -10.16 13.17
N LEU A 139 -6.62 -9.51 14.28
CA LEU A 139 -6.17 -9.87 15.63
C LEU A 139 -7.21 -10.69 16.41
N ASN A 140 -8.30 -11.07 15.77
CA ASN A 140 -9.38 -11.85 16.36
C ASN A 140 -9.87 -11.26 17.71
N GLY A 141 -10.09 -9.94 17.75
CA GLY A 141 -10.57 -9.22 18.93
C GLY A 141 -9.58 -9.15 20.11
N ARG A 142 -8.32 -9.57 19.94
CA ARG A 142 -7.31 -9.54 21.02
C ARG A 142 -6.90 -8.14 21.43
N MET A 143 -7.10 -7.15 20.56
CA MET A 143 -6.89 -5.75 20.86
C MET A 143 -8.18 -4.95 20.66
N PRO A 144 -8.63 -4.20 21.67
CA PRO A 144 -9.79 -3.32 21.54
C PRO A 144 -9.39 -2.09 20.71
N ILE A 145 -9.78 -2.09 19.45
CA ILE A 145 -9.58 -0.98 18.52
C ILE A 145 -10.97 -0.46 18.15
N GLU A 146 -11.19 0.83 18.32
CA GLU A 146 -12.42 1.48 17.91
C GLU A 146 -12.50 1.53 16.38
N LYS A 147 -13.56 0.95 15.81
CA LYS A 147 -13.81 0.98 14.38
C LYS A 147 -14.35 2.33 13.97
N VAL A 148 -13.77 2.90 12.94
CA VAL A 148 -14.31 4.09 12.28
C VAL A 148 -15.36 3.67 11.26
N LYS A 149 -16.38 4.50 11.08
CA LYS A 149 -17.42 4.25 10.07
C LYS A 149 -16.83 4.29 8.66
N ILE A 150 -17.06 3.24 7.90
CA ILE A 150 -16.74 3.13 6.49
C ILE A 150 -18.01 2.92 5.66
N TYR A 151 -17.93 3.07 4.35
CA TYR A 151 -19.07 3.04 3.41
C TYR A 151 -19.08 1.80 2.53
N SER A 152 -17.97 1.08 2.49
CA SER A 152 -17.84 -0.20 1.79
C SER A 152 -17.94 -1.39 2.75
N GLU A 153 -18.09 -2.57 2.19
CA GLU A 153 -17.92 -3.83 2.92
C GLU A 153 -16.53 -4.39 2.56
N PRO A 154 -15.54 -4.24 3.46
CA PRO A 154 -14.21 -4.76 3.20
C PRO A 154 -14.21 -6.29 3.22
N ASP A 155 -13.40 -6.87 2.37
CA ASP A 155 -13.10 -8.30 2.39
C ASP A 155 -12.01 -8.54 3.45
N LEU A 156 -12.42 -9.17 4.56
CA LEU A 156 -11.58 -9.37 5.75
C LEU A 156 -11.32 -10.84 6.02
#